data_a3c6c1dad5bace907b4816c56431b0c4
#
_entry.id   a3c6c1dad5bace907b4816c56431b0c4
#
_cell.length_a   1.000
_cell.length_b   1.000
_cell.length_c   1.000
_cell.angle_alpha   90.00
_cell.angle_beta   90.00
_cell.angle_gamma   90.00
#
_symmetry.space_group_name_H-M   'P 1'
#
loop_
_entity.id
_entity.type
_entity.pdbx_description
1 polymer ?
#
loop_
_entity_poly.entity_id
_entity_poly.type
_entity_poly.pdbx_seq_one_letter_code
_entity_poly.pdbx_strand_id
1 'polypeptide(L)'
;MKQSQINKSNFFSMLSLFHSQGAQILVFPEDGIHGFSFTRSSIAGYLETIPDPQTESWNPCTESERYNSTEVLQRLSCMARHNNIYLVANMPDLQPCPMNTSSSSSCPPDGHWQFNTNVAFRSDGLLIARYHKQSLYREDSFDTPPEIEIITFDTPFAGKFGLFTCFDILLHDPAVLLLERGVRQLIFPTAWFNALPLLDSVQFQHAFSLGANVTLLAANLRIDRYNVKGSGIYTPFFTTYHHAWKGDPEEGRLLVARVPVLEPLAGNQSTAKEEEAGGVQPTSSVAPSYPTFVSKMNKDPFTFVLLNETEGNVKVCNGTFCCHLQYRWLLKDHKELYALGTFAGNHNSASKYALQVCAIVRCARLDQSTCGQVVEEAESKMDFLLEGNFDTKYVYPSILTSRMSVEQPESLERATNWRVTMKHSNMKGGLVTACLYGRKYQEDK
;
A
#
# COMPACT_ATOMS: atom_id res chain seq x y z
N MET A 1 7.49 2.54 33.48
CA MET A 1 6.79 1.28 33.81
C MET A 1 5.25 1.31 33.77
N LYS A 2 4.58 2.26 33.10
CA LYS A 2 3.10 2.38 33.13
C LYS A 2 2.39 2.33 31.77
N GLN A 3 3.09 2.15 30.65
CA GLN A 3 2.46 2.16 29.33
C GLN A 3 2.54 0.82 28.57
N SER A 4 3.25 -0.18 29.10
CA SER A 4 3.25 -1.54 28.56
C SER A 4 2.00 -2.36 28.92
N GLN A 5 0.99 -1.76 29.53
CA GLN A 5 -0.32 -2.36 29.75
C GLN A 5 -1.32 -2.09 28.63
N ILE A 6 -0.86 -1.59 27.47
CA ILE A 6 -1.73 -1.41 26.31
C ILE A 6 -2.28 -2.78 25.93
N ASN A 7 -3.49 -3.01 26.40
CA ASN A 7 -4.44 -4.02 25.94
C ASN A 7 -3.99 -5.50 25.89
N LYS A 8 -3.30 -5.97 26.93
CA LYS A 8 -3.06 -7.42 27.10
C LYS A 8 -4.34 -8.26 26.97
N SER A 9 -5.48 -7.77 27.46
CA SER A 9 -6.76 -8.49 27.37
C SER A 9 -7.32 -8.55 25.95
N ASN A 10 -7.17 -7.50 25.14
CA ASN A 10 -7.69 -7.49 23.78
C ASN A 10 -6.86 -8.33 22.80
N PHE A 11 -5.53 -8.35 22.97
CA PHE A 11 -4.64 -9.17 22.14
C PHE A 11 -4.89 -10.67 22.33
N PHE A 12 -5.00 -11.14 23.58
CA PHE A 12 -5.26 -12.55 23.88
C PHE A 12 -6.70 -12.99 23.55
N SER A 13 -7.69 -12.11 23.73
CA SER A 13 -9.08 -12.44 23.39
C SER A 13 -9.30 -12.50 21.86
N MET A 14 -8.60 -11.69 21.08
CA MET A 14 -8.61 -11.82 19.62
C MET A 14 -8.02 -13.15 19.17
N LEU A 15 -6.93 -13.62 19.76
CA LEU A 15 -6.27 -14.86 19.36
C LEU A 15 -7.12 -16.13 19.56
N SER A 16 -7.95 -16.20 20.57
CA SER A 16 -8.88 -17.31 20.73
C SER A 16 -9.94 -17.39 19.61
N LEU A 17 -10.29 -16.24 19.01
CA LEU A 17 -11.16 -16.16 17.84
C LEU A 17 -10.46 -16.68 16.57
N PHE A 18 -9.14 -16.56 16.44
CA PHE A 18 -8.40 -17.04 15.27
C PHE A 18 -8.43 -18.55 15.12
N HIS A 19 -8.20 -19.26 16.22
CA HIS A 19 -8.19 -20.71 16.20
C HIS A 19 -9.54 -21.29 15.76
N SER A 20 -10.65 -20.67 16.15
CA SER A 20 -11.99 -21.09 15.78
C SER A 20 -12.34 -20.86 14.31
N GLN A 21 -11.61 -19.95 13.60
CA GLN A 21 -11.87 -19.62 12.20
C GLN A 21 -10.88 -20.27 11.22
N GLY A 22 -9.90 -21.04 11.72
CA GLY A 22 -8.93 -21.77 10.90
C GLY A 22 -7.94 -20.87 10.16
N ALA A 23 -7.64 -19.66 10.69
CA ALA A 23 -6.64 -18.77 10.12
C ALA A 23 -5.24 -19.39 10.24
N GLN A 24 -4.44 -19.26 9.19
CA GLN A 24 -3.09 -19.85 9.11
C GLN A 24 -1.99 -18.83 9.35
N ILE A 25 -2.27 -17.54 9.10
CA ILE A 25 -1.34 -16.43 9.31
C ILE A 25 -2.07 -15.22 9.89
N LEU A 26 -1.40 -14.52 10.81
CA LEU A 26 -1.85 -13.30 11.46
C LEU A 26 -0.83 -12.20 11.25
N VAL A 27 -1.30 -11.01 10.84
CA VAL A 27 -0.45 -9.83 10.63
C VAL A 27 -0.92 -8.70 11.55
N PHE A 28 0.00 -8.15 12.33
CA PHE A 28 -0.20 -6.98 13.17
C PHE A 28 0.27 -5.71 12.46
N PRO A 29 -0.29 -4.53 12.80
CA PRO A 29 0.11 -3.28 12.20
C PRO A 29 1.52 -2.85 12.62
N GLU A 30 2.13 -1.98 11.79
CA GLU A 30 3.31 -1.20 12.14
C GLU A 30 3.02 -0.36 13.40
N ASP A 31 4.02 -0.21 14.28
CA ASP A 31 3.93 0.50 15.57
C ASP A 31 2.86 -0.04 16.54
N GLY A 32 2.21 -1.15 16.23
CA GLY A 32 1.09 -1.70 17.00
C GLY A 32 1.47 -2.15 18.43
N ILE A 33 2.74 -2.43 18.67
CA ILE A 33 3.25 -2.91 19.96
C ILE A 33 3.71 -1.77 20.84
N HIS A 34 4.52 -0.86 20.33
CA HIS A 34 5.15 0.22 21.09
C HIS A 34 4.41 1.55 20.96
N GLY A 35 3.61 1.73 19.92
CA GLY A 35 2.88 2.95 19.65
C GLY A 35 3.64 3.91 18.74
N PHE A 36 3.12 5.10 18.62
CA PHE A 36 3.49 6.10 17.62
C PHE A 36 4.14 7.33 18.26
N SER A 37 4.98 8.05 17.49
CA SER A 37 5.59 9.33 17.88
C SER A 37 6.67 9.23 18.98
N PHE A 38 7.70 8.46 18.70
CA PHE A 38 8.91 8.41 19.54
C PHE A 38 10.04 9.25 18.94
N THR A 39 10.94 9.70 19.80
CA THR A 39 12.29 10.16 19.43
C THR A 39 13.27 9.02 19.62
N ARG A 40 14.50 9.15 19.08
CA ARG A 40 15.57 8.17 19.25
C ARG A 40 15.82 7.79 20.71
N SER A 41 15.79 8.75 21.63
CA SER A 41 16.01 8.49 23.06
C SER A 41 14.78 7.93 23.77
N SER A 42 13.56 8.38 23.40
CA SER A 42 12.36 7.96 24.12
C SER A 42 11.90 6.54 23.77
N ILE A 43 12.33 5.98 22.62
CA ILE A 43 12.02 4.61 22.20
C ILE A 43 12.90 3.55 22.90
N ALA A 44 13.98 3.96 23.56
CA ALA A 44 14.99 3.07 24.13
C ALA A 44 14.43 1.95 25.02
N GLY A 45 13.34 2.22 25.74
CA GLY A 45 12.67 1.21 26.61
C GLY A 45 11.87 0.15 25.88
N TYR A 46 11.76 0.23 24.57
CA TYR A 46 11.03 -0.72 23.70
C TYR A 46 11.94 -1.51 22.78
N LEU A 47 13.22 -1.13 22.69
CA LEU A 47 14.20 -1.78 21.83
C LEU A 47 14.56 -3.16 22.37
N GLU A 48 14.52 -4.16 21.50
CA GLU A 48 15.08 -5.50 21.74
C GLU A 48 16.09 -5.82 20.64
N THR A 49 17.14 -6.58 20.95
CA THR A 49 18.07 -7.07 19.92
C THR A 49 17.48 -8.31 19.27
N ILE A 50 17.18 -8.22 17.98
CA ILE A 50 16.56 -9.29 17.22
C ILE A 50 17.66 -10.05 16.46
N PRO A 51 17.92 -11.33 16.79
CA PRO A 51 18.89 -12.14 16.05
C PRO A 51 18.47 -12.31 14.59
N ASP A 52 19.47 -12.49 13.71
CA ASP A 52 19.20 -12.74 12.29
C ASP A 52 18.83 -14.21 12.05
N PRO A 53 17.58 -14.52 11.67
CA PRO A 53 17.14 -15.89 11.44
C PRO A 53 17.77 -16.56 10.21
N GLN A 54 18.49 -15.81 9.37
CA GLN A 54 19.26 -16.38 8.27
C GLN A 54 20.60 -16.95 8.74
N THR A 55 21.12 -16.46 9.84
CA THR A 55 22.42 -16.88 10.39
C THR A 55 22.28 -17.84 11.55
N GLU A 56 21.18 -17.74 12.32
CA GLU A 56 20.96 -18.61 13.46
C GLU A 56 19.48 -18.96 13.67
N SER A 57 19.24 -20.19 14.11
CA SER A 57 17.90 -20.68 14.46
C SER A 57 17.62 -20.43 15.93
N TRP A 58 16.52 -19.74 16.25
CA TRP A 58 16.12 -19.46 17.62
C TRP A 58 14.59 -19.51 17.78
N ASN A 59 14.16 -20.22 18.81
CA ASN A 59 12.76 -20.24 19.21
C ASN A 59 12.60 -19.50 20.56
N PRO A 60 12.21 -18.22 20.55
CA PRO A 60 12.12 -17.42 21.77
C PRO A 60 11.20 -18.02 22.85
N CYS A 61 10.17 -18.76 22.46
CA CYS A 61 9.23 -19.36 23.40
C CYS A 61 9.81 -20.56 24.17
N THR A 62 10.70 -21.32 23.55
CA THR A 62 11.28 -22.53 24.16
C THR A 62 12.70 -22.34 24.65
N GLU A 63 13.38 -21.31 24.17
CA GLU A 63 14.77 -21.00 24.46
C GLU A 63 14.88 -19.57 25.07
N SER A 64 14.00 -19.25 26.03
CA SER A 64 13.85 -17.90 26.59
C SER A 64 15.13 -17.37 27.26
N GLU A 65 15.96 -18.26 27.79
CA GLU A 65 17.21 -17.91 28.50
C GLU A 65 18.38 -17.63 27.55
N ARG A 66 18.22 -17.84 26.23
CA ARG A 66 19.32 -17.69 25.27
C ARG A 66 19.71 -16.25 25.04
N TYR A 67 18.75 -15.32 25.08
CA TYR A 67 18.97 -13.89 24.92
C TYR A 67 18.27 -13.10 26.04
N ASN A 68 18.99 -12.15 26.62
CA ASN A 68 18.45 -11.26 27.63
C ASN A 68 17.62 -10.14 26.98
N SER A 69 16.65 -9.59 27.72
CA SER A 69 15.86 -8.42 27.32
C SER A 69 15.13 -8.61 25.98
N THR A 70 14.46 -9.76 25.80
CA THR A 70 13.71 -10.14 24.60
C THR A 70 12.27 -10.55 24.93
N GLU A 71 11.65 -9.88 25.90
CA GLU A 71 10.33 -10.25 26.43
C GLU A 71 9.22 -10.12 25.38
N VAL A 72 9.30 -9.15 24.44
CA VAL A 72 8.31 -8.99 23.38
C VAL A 72 8.45 -10.11 22.35
N LEU A 73 9.68 -10.43 21.93
CA LEU A 73 9.96 -11.56 21.04
C LEU A 73 9.48 -12.88 21.61
N GLN A 74 9.76 -13.14 22.91
CA GLN A 74 9.29 -14.36 23.58
C GLN A 74 7.76 -14.46 23.59
N ARG A 75 7.06 -13.36 23.90
CA ARG A 75 5.60 -13.32 23.89
C ARG A 75 5.01 -13.57 22.50
N LEU A 76 5.53 -12.90 21.47
CA LEU A 76 5.08 -13.08 20.09
C LEU A 76 5.31 -14.53 19.62
N SER A 77 6.48 -15.09 19.90
CA SER A 77 6.82 -16.48 19.62
C SER A 77 5.87 -17.46 20.32
N CYS A 78 5.62 -17.26 21.62
CA CYS A 78 4.68 -18.09 22.37
C CYS A 78 3.24 -17.94 21.89
N MET A 79 2.84 -16.73 21.43
CA MET A 79 1.53 -16.51 20.81
C MET A 79 1.39 -17.32 19.52
N ALA A 80 2.39 -17.30 18.65
CA ALA A 80 2.42 -18.10 17.44
C ALA A 80 2.29 -19.60 17.76
N ARG A 81 3.09 -20.09 18.71
CA ARG A 81 3.14 -21.49 19.12
C ARG A 81 1.84 -21.97 19.76
N HIS A 82 1.32 -21.26 20.76
CA HIS A 82 0.12 -21.68 21.50
C HIS A 82 -1.13 -21.69 20.63
N ASN A 83 -1.17 -20.86 19.57
CA ASN A 83 -2.30 -20.78 18.65
C ASN A 83 -2.06 -21.56 17.35
N ASN A 84 -0.90 -22.21 17.19
CA ASN A 84 -0.52 -22.94 15.98
C ASN A 84 -0.72 -22.10 14.70
N ILE A 85 -0.27 -20.83 14.72
CA ILE A 85 -0.46 -19.86 13.64
C ILE A 85 0.87 -19.19 13.28
N TYR A 86 1.09 -18.90 11.99
CA TYR A 86 2.16 -17.99 11.58
C TYR A 86 1.80 -16.56 12.05
N LEU A 87 2.76 -15.84 12.59
CA LEU A 87 2.52 -14.54 13.15
C LEU A 87 3.55 -13.54 12.61
N VAL A 88 3.08 -12.40 12.10
CA VAL A 88 3.94 -11.28 11.72
C VAL A 88 3.60 -10.07 12.56
N ALA A 89 4.61 -9.44 13.15
CA ALA A 89 4.47 -8.24 13.97
C ALA A 89 5.59 -7.25 13.65
N ASN A 90 5.35 -5.99 14.01
CA ASN A 90 6.32 -4.91 13.88
C ASN A 90 6.76 -4.44 15.26
N MET A 91 8.08 -4.27 15.45
CA MET A 91 8.67 -3.84 16.73
C MET A 91 10.02 -3.15 16.51
N PRO A 92 10.47 -2.33 17.48
CA PRO A 92 11.77 -1.69 17.41
C PRO A 92 12.91 -2.69 17.68
N ASP A 93 13.95 -2.62 16.86
CA ASP A 93 15.17 -3.44 16.95
C ASP A 93 16.39 -2.58 17.26
N LEU A 94 17.28 -3.09 18.09
CA LEU A 94 18.57 -2.50 18.41
C LEU A 94 19.68 -3.40 17.90
N GLN A 95 20.47 -2.91 16.95
CA GLN A 95 21.60 -3.64 16.40
C GLN A 95 22.92 -2.94 16.73
N PRO A 96 23.92 -3.63 17.27
CA PRO A 96 25.22 -3.04 17.53
C PRO A 96 25.91 -2.69 16.22
N CYS A 97 26.61 -1.56 16.18
CA CYS A 97 27.47 -1.27 15.05
C CYS A 97 28.66 -2.23 15.01
N PRO A 98 29.04 -2.77 13.83
CA PRO A 98 30.22 -3.61 13.71
C PRO A 98 31.48 -2.81 14.04
N MET A 99 32.25 -3.29 15.01
CA MET A 99 33.56 -2.71 15.32
C MET A 99 34.55 -3.09 14.22
N ASN A 100 35.26 -2.10 13.63
CA ASN A 100 36.38 -2.28 12.69
C ASN A 100 36.06 -2.64 11.21
N THR A 101 34.94 -2.22 10.66
CA THR A 101 34.72 -2.27 9.20
C THR A 101 34.81 -0.88 8.57
N SER A 102 35.17 -0.81 7.28
CA SER A 102 35.15 0.42 6.49
C SER A 102 33.73 1.07 6.40
N SER A 103 32.72 0.36 6.81
CA SER A 103 31.33 0.84 7.00
C SER A 103 31.08 1.57 8.33
N SER A 104 32.12 1.72 9.19
CA SER A 104 31.98 2.45 10.47
C SER A 104 31.61 3.94 10.30
N SER A 105 31.73 4.50 9.08
CA SER A 105 31.36 5.89 8.79
C SER A 105 29.85 6.15 8.80
N SER A 106 29.02 5.11 8.78
CA SER A 106 27.55 5.21 8.77
C SER A 106 26.90 4.87 10.12
N CYS A 107 27.68 4.42 11.12
CA CYS A 107 27.19 4.13 12.46
C CYS A 107 26.74 5.41 13.17
N PRO A 108 25.55 5.43 13.78
CA PRO A 108 25.11 6.55 14.61
C PRO A 108 26.05 6.83 15.78
N PRO A 109 26.13 8.12 16.27
CA PRO A 109 27.07 8.52 17.30
C PRO A 109 26.92 7.78 18.65
N ASP A 110 25.76 7.20 18.91
CA ASP A 110 25.47 6.42 20.12
C ASP A 110 25.90 4.93 20.02
N GLY A 111 26.55 4.55 18.91
CA GLY A 111 27.23 3.27 18.75
C GLY A 111 26.31 2.10 18.39
N HIS A 112 25.06 2.36 17.99
CA HIS A 112 24.11 1.33 17.59
C HIS A 112 23.09 1.84 16.56
N TRP A 113 22.50 0.91 15.84
CA TRP A 113 21.37 1.14 14.94
C TRP A 113 20.05 0.91 15.68
N GLN A 114 19.04 1.69 15.36
CA GLN A 114 17.65 1.48 15.77
C GLN A 114 16.80 1.30 14.53
N PHE A 115 16.17 0.13 14.37
CA PHE A 115 15.39 -0.16 13.16
C PHE A 115 13.91 -0.36 13.47
N ASN A 116 13.05 0.12 12.56
CA ASN A 116 11.66 -0.27 12.46
C ASN A 116 11.62 -1.65 11.79
N THR A 117 11.20 -2.69 12.51
CA THR A 117 11.47 -4.07 12.13
C THR A 117 10.22 -4.93 12.11
N ASN A 118 9.99 -5.64 11.00
CA ASN A 118 9.03 -6.74 10.96
C ASN A 118 9.70 -8.04 11.34
N VAL A 119 9.05 -8.81 12.21
CA VAL A 119 9.45 -10.17 12.60
C VAL A 119 8.36 -11.16 12.20
N ALA A 120 8.75 -12.34 11.73
CA ALA A 120 7.82 -13.41 11.42
C ALA A 120 8.16 -14.67 12.23
N PHE A 121 7.13 -15.26 12.84
CA PHE A 121 7.23 -16.52 13.61
C PHE A 121 6.44 -17.61 12.91
N ARG A 122 7.05 -18.80 12.85
CA ARG A 122 6.37 -20.04 12.44
C ARG A 122 5.38 -20.49 13.52
N SER A 123 4.45 -21.35 13.15
CA SER A 123 3.39 -21.83 14.05
C SER A 123 3.89 -22.62 15.27
N ASP A 124 5.15 -23.02 15.33
CA ASP A 124 5.82 -23.62 16.50
C ASP A 124 6.59 -22.60 17.37
N GLY A 125 6.57 -21.31 16.97
CA GLY A 125 7.24 -20.22 17.67
C GLY A 125 8.64 -19.89 17.16
N LEU A 126 9.19 -20.62 16.17
CA LEU A 126 10.50 -20.31 15.60
C LEU A 126 10.49 -18.94 14.91
N LEU A 127 11.46 -18.09 15.19
CA LEU A 127 11.72 -16.86 14.44
C LEU A 127 12.24 -17.25 13.05
N ILE A 128 11.54 -16.84 11.98
CA ILE A 128 11.85 -17.27 10.59
C ILE A 128 12.16 -16.14 9.65
N ALA A 129 11.82 -14.89 10.00
CA ALA A 129 12.17 -13.72 9.20
C ALA A 129 12.29 -12.47 10.07
N ARG A 130 13.21 -11.59 9.67
CA ARG A 130 13.43 -10.24 10.20
C ARG A 130 13.65 -9.31 8.99
N TYR A 131 12.90 -8.21 8.94
CA TYR A 131 13.01 -7.21 7.89
C TYR A 131 13.10 -5.81 8.52
N HIS A 132 14.15 -5.07 8.24
CA HIS A 132 14.31 -3.68 8.64
C HIS A 132 13.73 -2.76 7.55
N LYS A 133 12.81 -1.88 7.95
CA LYS A 133 12.15 -0.94 7.04
C LYS A 133 13.16 -0.07 6.31
N GLN A 134 13.14 -0.15 4.98
CA GLN A 134 14.09 0.57 4.12
C GLN A 134 13.74 2.06 4.01
N SER A 135 12.46 2.38 3.90
CA SER A 135 11.99 3.72 3.57
C SER A 135 11.24 4.34 4.75
N LEU A 136 11.95 5.13 5.53
CA LEU A 136 11.38 5.84 6.69
C LEU A 136 10.52 7.03 6.25
N TYR A 137 9.39 7.24 6.94
CA TYR A 137 8.51 8.37 6.74
C TYR A 137 8.36 9.20 8.01
N ARG A 138 9.24 10.20 8.21
CA ARG A 138 9.26 11.07 9.41
C ARG A 138 9.39 10.29 10.72
N GLU A 139 10.23 9.27 10.72
CA GLU A 139 10.46 8.38 11.85
C GLU A 139 11.82 8.67 12.48
N ASP A 140 11.92 9.77 13.23
CA ASP A 140 13.18 10.26 13.84
C ASP A 140 13.77 9.29 14.90
N SER A 141 13.01 8.26 15.28
CA SER A 141 13.45 7.22 16.23
C SER A 141 14.25 6.10 15.58
N PHE A 142 14.22 5.98 14.26
CA PHE A 142 14.82 4.87 13.54
C PHE A 142 15.85 5.31 12.52
N ASP A 143 16.73 4.37 12.17
CA ASP A 143 17.76 4.51 11.15
C ASP A 143 17.34 3.74 9.89
N THR A 144 17.76 4.25 8.72
CA THR A 144 17.66 3.48 7.47
C THR A 144 18.74 2.40 7.48
N PRO A 145 18.39 1.13 7.20
CA PRO A 145 19.40 0.07 7.10
C PRO A 145 20.41 0.39 5.98
N PRO A 146 21.71 0.08 6.22
CA PRO A 146 22.77 0.42 5.27
C PRO A 146 22.69 -0.37 3.96
N GLU A 147 22.03 -1.52 3.98
CA GLU A 147 21.83 -2.40 2.83
C GLU A 147 20.34 -2.67 2.62
N ILE A 148 19.96 -2.86 1.35
CA ILE A 148 18.58 -3.18 0.98
C ILE A 148 18.32 -4.64 1.30
N GLU A 149 17.34 -4.90 2.17
CA GLU A 149 16.92 -6.24 2.54
C GLU A 149 15.72 -6.70 1.72
N ILE A 150 15.83 -7.86 1.07
CA ILE A 150 14.72 -8.49 0.35
C ILE A 150 14.37 -9.79 1.08
N ILE A 151 13.51 -9.66 2.07
CA ILE A 151 13.18 -10.73 3.01
C ILE A 151 11.94 -11.48 2.58
N THR A 152 12.07 -12.80 2.53
CA THR A 152 10.97 -13.73 2.26
C THR A 152 11.03 -14.90 3.22
N PHE A 153 9.90 -15.56 3.43
CA PHE A 153 9.83 -16.84 4.14
C PHE A 153 8.81 -17.77 3.50
N ASP A 154 9.02 -19.08 3.65
CA ASP A 154 8.15 -20.10 3.07
C ASP A 154 7.14 -20.61 4.11
N THR A 155 5.94 -20.94 3.61
CA THR A 155 4.88 -21.56 4.40
C THR A 155 4.35 -22.80 3.68
N PRO A 156 3.90 -23.84 4.41
CA PRO A 156 3.38 -25.07 3.79
C PRO A 156 2.00 -24.87 3.13
N PHE A 157 1.32 -23.74 3.41
CA PHE A 157 -0.07 -23.51 2.96
C PHE A 157 -0.18 -22.50 1.82
N ALA A 158 0.83 -21.64 1.59
CA ALA A 158 0.75 -20.59 0.57
C ALA A 158 2.11 -20.32 -0.13
N GLY A 159 3.11 -21.17 0.10
CA GLY A 159 4.45 -20.97 -0.44
C GLY A 159 5.12 -19.73 0.14
N LYS A 160 5.70 -18.91 -0.72
CA LYS A 160 6.58 -17.80 -0.36
C LYS A 160 5.83 -16.51 -0.09
N PHE A 161 6.06 -15.93 1.10
CA PHE A 161 5.65 -14.57 1.48
C PHE A 161 6.82 -13.59 1.41
N GLY A 162 6.54 -12.36 1.00
CA GLY A 162 7.48 -11.22 1.09
C GLY A 162 7.07 -10.22 2.14
N LEU A 163 8.04 -9.58 2.79
CA LEU A 163 7.85 -8.56 3.82
C LEU A 163 8.29 -7.18 3.35
N PHE A 164 7.49 -6.17 3.60
CA PHE A 164 7.86 -4.75 3.52
C PHE A 164 6.90 -3.91 4.39
N THR A 165 7.20 -2.65 4.62
CA THR A 165 6.50 -1.83 5.61
C THR A 165 6.08 -0.48 5.05
N CYS A 166 4.80 -0.13 5.19
CA CYS A 166 4.25 1.23 5.03
C CYS A 166 4.76 1.98 3.79
N PHE A 167 5.65 2.96 3.97
CA PHE A 167 6.12 3.83 2.90
C PHE A 167 6.91 3.10 1.79
N ASP A 168 7.46 1.92 2.07
CA ASP A 168 8.14 1.07 1.09
C ASP A 168 7.27 0.76 -0.15
N ILE A 169 5.93 0.69 0.00
CA ILE A 169 5.00 0.39 -1.09
C ILE A 169 5.05 1.42 -2.23
N LEU A 170 5.46 2.65 -1.93
CA LEU A 170 5.59 3.73 -2.93
C LEU A 170 6.95 3.75 -3.62
N LEU A 171 7.95 3.02 -3.12
CA LEU A 171 9.32 3.05 -3.61
C LEU A 171 9.70 1.72 -4.26
N HIS A 172 10.83 1.71 -4.99
CA HIS A 172 11.25 0.53 -5.72
C HIS A 172 11.64 -0.60 -4.76
N ASP A 173 12.47 -0.28 -3.78
CA ASP A 173 13.03 -1.25 -2.85
C ASP A 173 12.30 -1.21 -1.51
N PRO A 174 11.91 -2.36 -0.96
CA PRO A 174 12.03 -3.72 -1.48
C PRO A 174 10.82 -4.18 -2.30
N ALA A 175 9.73 -3.37 -2.36
CA ALA A 175 8.42 -3.81 -2.85
C ALA A 175 8.47 -4.34 -4.29
N VAL A 176 9.08 -3.58 -5.21
CA VAL A 176 9.20 -3.97 -6.62
C VAL A 176 10.17 -5.15 -6.79
N LEU A 177 11.28 -5.18 -6.04
CA LEU A 177 12.23 -6.29 -6.09
C LEU A 177 11.60 -7.63 -5.65
N LEU A 178 10.67 -7.61 -4.69
CA LEU A 178 9.88 -8.79 -4.34
C LEU A 178 9.03 -9.27 -5.52
N LEU A 179 8.37 -8.33 -6.22
CA LEU A 179 7.57 -8.64 -7.43
C LEU A 179 8.44 -9.23 -8.54
N GLU A 180 9.61 -8.65 -8.79
CA GLU A 180 10.55 -9.11 -9.82
C GLU A 180 11.14 -10.49 -9.51
N ARG A 181 11.22 -10.87 -8.23
CA ARG A 181 11.55 -12.23 -7.79
C ARG A 181 10.36 -13.21 -7.83
N GLY A 182 9.22 -12.79 -8.37
CA GLY A 182 8.02 -13.61 -8.53
C GLY A 182 7.21 -13.84 -7.25
N VAL A 183 7.46 -13.07 -6.19
CA VAL A 183 6.70 -13.18 -4.93
C VAL A 183 5.29 -12.61 -5.14
N ARG A 184 4.28 -13.43 -4.86
CA ARG A 184 2.88 -13.10 -5.11
C ARG A 184 2.04 -12.94 -3.83
N GLN A 185 2.54 -13.36 -2.69
CA GLN A 185 1.94 -13.19 -1.37
C GLN A 185 2.79 -12.20 -0.59
N LEU A 186 2.21 -11.04 -0.25
CA LEU A 186 2.91 -9.94 0.39
C LEU A 186 2.26 -9.59 1.74
N ILE A 187 3.09 -9.33 2.73
CA ILE A 187 2.69 -8.93 4.07
C ILE A 187 3.13 -7.50 4.31
N PHE A 188 2.18 -6.69 4.75
CA PHE A 188 2.32 -5.25 4.79
C PHE A 188 1.80 -4.65 6.11
N PRO A 189 2.58 -4.74 7.21
CA PRO A 189 2.36 -3.90 8.38
C PRO A 189 2.48 -2.42 8.01
N THR A 190 1.56 -1.59 8.48
CA THR A 190 1.56 -0.17 8.12
C THR A 190 0.96 0.70 9.21
N ALA A 191 1.41 1.97 9.27
CA ALA A 191 0.81 3.09 10.00
C ALA A 191 0.49 4.21 9.00
N TRP A 192 -0.35 3.91 8.02
CA TRP A 192 -0.59 4.70 6.82
C TRP A 192 -1.45 5.94 7.08
N PHE A 193 -0.91 7.10 6.77
CA PHE A 193 -1.64 8.37 6.76
C PHE A 193 -2.45 8.51 5.47
N ASN A 194 -3.77 8.57 5.59
CA ASN A 194 -4.65 8.70 4.45
C ASN A 194 -4.52 10.06 3.77
N ALA A 195 -4.32 10.04 2.46
CA ALA A 195 -4.13 11.22 1.62
C ALA A 195 -5.02 11.15 0.36
N LEU A 196 -6.30 11.47 0.52
CA LEU A 196 -7.24 11.60 -0.59
C LEU A 196 -6.82 12.77 -1.52
N PRO A 197 -7.15 12.67 -2.80
CA PRO A 197 -7.98 11.66 -3.45
C PRO A 197 -7.23 10.46 -4.03
N LEU A 198 -5.91 10.31 -3.85
CA LEU A 198 -5.10 9.30 -4.56
C LEU A 198 -4.54 8.19 -3.66
N LEU A 199 -4.25 8.51 -2.39
CA LEU A 199 -3.46 7.67 -1.50
C LEU A 199 -4.19 7.39 -0.17
N ASP A 200 -5.52 7.17 -0.21
CA ASP A 200 -6.18 6.53 0.93
C ASP A 200 -5.72 5.08 1.06
N SER A 201 -5.63 4.57 2.28
CA SER A 201 -5.11 3.25 2.57
C SER A 201 -5.82 2.15 1.77
N VAL A 202 -7.15 2.07 1.89
CA VAL A 202 -7.92 1.03 1.20
C VAL A 202 -7.89 1.19 -0.32
N GLN A 203 -7.84 2.43 -0.80
CA GLN A 203 -7.74 2.75 -2.23
C GLN A 203 -6.40 2.29 -2.82
N PHE A 204 -5.28 2.74 -2.23
CA PHE A 204 -3.97 2.51 -2.81
C PHE A 204 -3.48 1.07 -2.60
N GLN A 205 -3.76 0.47 -1.44
CA GLN A 205 -3.42 -0.93 -1.18
C GLN A 205 -4.17 -1.88 -2.13
N HIS A 206 -5.46 -1.61 -2.39
CA HIS A 206 -6.22 -2.33 -3.41
C HIS A 206 -5.65 -2.12 -4.81
N ALA A 207 -5.33 -0.87 -5.17
CA ALA A 207 -4.72 -0.54 -6.46
C ALA A 207 -3.38 -1.24 -6.66
N PHE A 208 -2.54 -1.33 -5.62
CA PHE A 208 -1.28 -2.06 -5.66
C PHE A 208 -1.50 -3.56 -5.90
N SER A 209 -2.43 -4.17 -5.16
CA SER A 209 -2.79 -5.59 -5.35
C SER A 209 -3.26 -5.88 -6.79
N LEU A 210 -4.13 -5.04 -7.34
CA LEU A 210 -4.60 -5.15 -8.74
C LEU A 210 -3.47 -4.93 -9.74
N GLY A 211 -2.74 -3.83 -9.57
CA GLY A 211 -1.70 -3.41 -10.50
C GLY A 211 -0.51 -4.33 -10.58
N ALA A 212 -0.10 -4.90 -9.43
CA ALA A 212 0.99 -5.85 -9.32
C ALA A 212 0.54 -7.32 -9.44
N ASN A 213 -0.76 -7.58 -9.45
CA ASN A 213 -1.36 -8.90 -9.49
C ASN A 213 -0.89 -9.79 -8.32
N VAL A 214 -1.04 -9.31 -7.08
CA VAL A 214 -0.57 -9.95 -5.84
C VAL A 214 -1.65 -10.00 -4.77
N THR A 215 -1.52 -10.94 -3.84
CA THR A 215 -2.22 -10.90 -2.55
C THR A 215 -1.44 -9.98 -1.62
N LEU A 216 -2.11 -9.01 -1.01
CA LEU A 216 -1.56 -8.08 -0.02
C LEU A 216 -2.33 -8.20 1.30
N LEU A 217 -1.63 -8.62 2.36
CA LEU A 217 -2.17 -8.65 3.72
C LEU A 217 -1.76 -7.36 4.43
N ALA A 218 -2.65 -6.39 4.48
CA ALA A 218 -2.37 -5.05 4.98
C ALA A 218 -3.01 -4.82 6.35
N ALA A 219 -2.20 -4.72 7.38
CA ALA A 219 -2.62 -4.38 8.73
C ALA A 219 -2.20 -2.94 9.06
N ASN A 220 -3.19 -2.06 9.24
CA ASN A 220 -2.98 -0.65 9.55
C ASN A 220 -3.37 -0.33 10.99
N LEU A 221 -2.70 0.64 11.59
CA LEU A 221 -3.16 1.24 12.84
C LEU A 221 -4.48 2.00 12.65
N ARG A 222 -5.14 2.28 13.76
CA ARG A 222 -6.19 3.27 13.81
C ARG A 222 -5.83 4.38 14.80
N ILE A 223 -5.62 5.58 14.24
CA ILE A 223 -5.35 6.81 15.01
C ILE A 223 -6.12 7.94 14.32
N ASP A 224 -7.36 8.17 14.75
CA ASP A 224 -8.29 9.08 14.08
C ASP A 224 -7.76 10.52 13.99
N ARG A 225 -7.03 11.00 15.03
CA ARG A 225 -6.43 12.35 15.05
C ARG A 225 -5.40 12.60 13.92
N TYR A 226 -4.80 11.53 13.39
CA TYR A 226 -3.83 11.60 12.30
C TYR A 226 -4.37 11.06 10.97
N ASN A 227 -5.66 10.72 10.91
CA ASN A 227 -6.28 10.09 9.74
C ASN A 227 -5.55 8.80 9.31
N VAL A 228 -5.06 8.03 10.29
CA VAL A 228 -4.48 6.70 10.12
C VAL A 228 -5.59 5.69 10.36
N LYS A 229 -6.00 4.97 9.33
CA LYS A 229 -7.08 3.97 9.38
C LYS A 229 -7.18 3.22 8.05
N GLY A 230 -7.86 2.08 8.06
CA GLY A 230 -8.08 1.26 6.86
C GLY A 230 -7.10 0.10 6.76
N SER A 231 -7.61 -1.12 7.01
CA SER A 231 -6.89 -2.38 6.84
C SER A 231 -7.60 -3.26 5.83
N GLY A 232 -6.88 -4.17 5.19
CA GLY A 232 -7.50 -5.07 4.24
C GLY A 232 -6.68 -6.29 3.85
N ILE A 233 -7.38 -7.26 3.31
CA ILE A 233 -6.85 -8.42 2.61
C ILE A 233 -7.26 -8.23 1.15
N TYR A 234 -6.28 -7.89 0.32
CA TYR A 234 -6.49 -7.54 -1.08
C TYR A 234 -5.96 -8.64 -1.97
N THR A 235 -6.75 -9.04 -2.95
CA THR A 235 -6.34 -9.96 -4.02
C THR A 235 -6.69 -9.35 -5.37
N PRO A 236 -6.15 -9.85 -6.48
CA PRO A 236 -6.56 -9.39 -7.81
C PRO A 236 -8.03 -9.68 -8.15
N PHE A 237 -8.73 -10.50 -7.34
CA PHE A 237 -10.08 -10.97 -7.63
C PHE A 237 -11.14 -10.43 -6.69
N PHE A 238 -10.79 -10.20 -5.43
CA PHE A 238 -11.70 -9.68 -4.40
C PHE A 238 -10.93 -8.99 -3.27
N THR A 239 -11.65 -8.22 -2.47
CA THR A 239 -11.13 -7.53 -1.31
C THR A 239 -12.00 -7.77 -0.07
N THR A 240 -11.34 -7.92 1.09
CA THR A 240 -11.97 -7.85 2.40
C THR A 240 -11.27 -6.76 3.18
N TYR A 241 -11.94 -5.65 3.48
CA TYR A 241 -11.31 -4.51 4.14
C TYR A 241 -12.26 -3.85 5.13
N HIS A 242 -11.69 -3.05 6.00
CA HIS A 242 -12.42 -2.18 6.91
C HIS A 242 -11.78 -0.79 6.91
N HIS A 243 -12.59 0.21 6.63
CA HIS A 243 -12.24 1.62 6.79
C HIS A 243 -13.15 2.22 7.84
N ALA A 244 -12.58 2.68 8.97
CA ALA A 244 -13.36 3.23 10.07
C ALA A 244 -13.92 4.61 9.72
N TRP A 245 -15.14 4.91 10.18
CA TRP A 245 -15.80 6.19 10.01
C TRP A 245 -15.59 7.09 11.21
N LYS A 246 -15.81 8.38 11.00
CA LYS A 246 -15.83 9.37 12.07
C LYS A 246 -16.96 9.04 13.05
N GLY A 247 -16.60 8.81 14.30
CA GLY A 247 -17.57 8.45 15.35
C GLY A 247 -17.66 6.95 15.65
N ASP A 248 -17.05 6.09 14.83
CA ASP A 248 -16.90 4.68 15.22
C ASP A 248 -15.98 4.57 16.45
N PRO A 249 -16.22 3.63 17.39
CA PRO A 249 -15.32 3.41 18.52
C PRO A 249 -13.91 3.07 18.04
N GLU A 250 -12.88 3.64 18.68
CA GLU A 250 -11.47 3.30 18.42
C GLU A 250 -11.15 1.93 19.02
N GLU A 251 -11.64 0.88 18.37
CA GLU A 251 -11.42 -0.51 18.77
C GLU A 251 -10.59 -1.24 17.71
N GLY A 252 -9.78 -2.19 18.18
CA GLY A 252 -9.08 -3.13 17.30
C GLY A 252 -10.10 -4.01 16.58
N ARG A 253 -9.97 -4.13 15.25
CA ARG A 253 -10.84 -5.00 14.45
C ARG A 253 -10.03 -6.06 13.73
N LEU A 254 -10.49 -7.30 13.86
CA LEU A 254 -9.95 -8.42 13.14
C LEU A 254 -10.62 -8.57 11.77
N LEU A 255 -9.81 -8.70 10.72
CA LEU A 255 -10.26 -9.10 9.39
C LEU A 255 -9.81 -10.53 9.10
N VAL A 256 -10.72 -11.37 8.66
CA VAL A 256 -10.44 -12.75 8.28
C VAL A 256 -11.03 -13.04 6.91
N ALA A 257 -10.24 -13.65 6.02
CA ALA A 257 -10.69 -14.09 4.72
C ALA A 257 -9.97 -15.37 4.29
N ARG A 258 -10.64 -16.17 3.47
CA ARG A 258 -9.98 -17.24 2.70
C ARG A 258 -9.59 -16.65 1.35
N VAL A 259 -8.31 -16.77 1.02
CA VAL A 259 -7.76 -16.25 -0.24
C VAL A 259 -7.16 -17.37 -1.08
N PRO A 260 -7.28 -17.30 -2.42
CA PRO A 260 -6.57 -18.23 -3.28
C PRO A 260 -5.07 -17.96 -3.19
N VAL A 261 -4.28 -19.02 -3.21
CA VAL A 261 -2.83 -18.93 -3.34
C VAL A 261 -2.51 -18.60 -4.80
N LEU A 262 -1.80 -17.52 -5.01
CA LEU A 262 -1.34 -17.12 -6.34
C LEU A 262 -0.03 -17.85 -6.66
N GLU A 263 0.00 -18.56 -7.79
CA GLU A 263 1.21 -19.21 -8.27
C GLU A 263 2.29 -18.17 -8.61
N PRO A 264 3.57 -18.48 -8.39
CA PRO A 264 4.67 -17.62 -8.83
C PRO A 264 4.55 -17.33 -10.33
N LEU A 265 4.87 -16.11 -10.74
CA LEU A 265 4.96 -15.79 -12.17
C LEU A 265 6.10 -16.64 -12.74
N ALA A 266 5.79 -17.52 -13.67
CA ALA A 266 6.80 -18.29 -14.39
C ALA A 266 7.78 -17.31 -15.06
N GLY A 267 9.07 -17.41 -14.71
CA GLY A 267 10.09 -16.56 -15.30
C GLY A 267 10.05 -16.67 -16.83
N ASN A 268 9.91 -15.56 -17.51
CA ASN A 268 9.97 -15.36 -18.96
C ASN A 268 9.31 -16.47 -19.81
N GLN A 269 7.99 -16.46 -19.86
CA GLN A 269 7.30 -16.82 -21.08
C GLN A 269 6.41 -15.63 -21.49
N SER A 270 6.98 -14.73 -22.28
CA SER A 270 6.20 -13.84 -23.13
C SER A 270 5.57 -14.70 -24.22
N THR A 271 4.46 -15.33 -23.91
CA THR A 271 3.53 -15.82 -24.92
C THR A 271 2.37 -14.82 -24.95
N ALA A 272 2.67 -13.56 -25.32
CA ALA A 272 1.70 -12.75 -25.98
C ALA A 272 1.50 -13.41 -27.35
N LYS A 273 0.37 -14.09 -27.55
CA LYS A 273 -0.10 -14.34 -28.90
C LYS A 273 -0.25 -12.99 -29.56
N GLU A 274 0.57 -12.74 -30.59
CA GLU A 274 0.37 -11.66 -31.53
C GLU A 274 -0.98 -11.95 -32.26
N GLU A 275 -2.05 -11.40 -31.72
CA GLU A 275 -3.22 -11.11 -32.55
C GLU A 275 -2.90 -9.81 -33.26
N GLU A 276 -2.54 -9.94 -34.54
CA GLU A 276 -2.52 -8.82 -35.48
C GLU A 276 -3.93 -8.20 -35.51
N ALA A 277 -4.13 -7.17 -34.69
CA ALA A 277 -5.29 -6.30 -34.79
C ALA A 277 -5.11 -5.45 -36.04
N GLY A 278 -5.89 -5.80 -37.08
CA GLY A 278 -5.96 -5.06 -38.31
C GLY A 278 -6.10 -3.55 -38.08
N GLY A 279 -5.19 -2.79 -38.66
CA GLY A 279 -5.11 -1.36 -38.54
C GLY A 279 -6.38 -0.66 -39.02
N VAL A 280 -7.18 -0.20 -38.11
CA VAL A 280 -8.12 0.89 -38.36
C VAL A 280 -7.32 2.17 -38.16
N GLN A 281 -7.00 2.82 -39.26
CA GLN A 281 -6.45 4.18 -39.25
C GLN A 281 -7.43 5.09 -38.50
N PRO A 282 -6.97 5.87 -37.52
CA PRO A 282 -7.84 6.85 -36.90
C PRO A 282 -8.13 7.94 -37.94
N THR A 283 -9.39 8.06 -38.35
CA THR A 283 -9.88 9.25 -39.05
C THR A 283 -9.58 10.44 -38.16
N SER A 284 -8.82 11.39 -38.66
CA SER A 284 -8.46 12.65 -38.01
C SER A 284 -9.71 13.54 -37.86
N SER A 285 -10.53 13.23 -36.86
CA SER A 285 -11.45 14.22 -36.31
C SER A 285 -10.64 15.04 -35.29
N VAL A 286 -10.50 16.33 -35.54
CA VAL A 286 -9.95 17.30 -34.58
C VAL A 286 -10.79 17.14 -33.31
N ALA A 287 -10.20 16.55 -32.26
CA ALA A 287 -10.88 16.42 -31.00
C ALA A 287 -11.22 17.82 -30.45
N PRO A 288 -12.43 18.07 -29.95
CA PRO A 288 -12.79 19.36 -29.41
C PRO A 288 -11.79 19.78 -28.32
N SER A 289 -11.23 20.99 -28.48
CA SER A 289 -10.30 21.57 -27.51
C SER A 289 -11.12 22.05 -26.30
N TYR A 290 -11.12 21.30 -25.23
CA TYR A 290 -11.72 21.72 -23.95
C TYR A 290 -10.79 22.68 -23.20
N PRO A 291 -11.32 23.73 -22.53
CA PRO A 291 -10.50 24.63 -21.73
C PRO A 291 -9.89 23.86 -20.54
N THR A 292 -8.58 23.98 -20.39
CA THR A 292 -7.83 23.36 -19.29
C THR A 292 -7.55 24.39 -18.19
N PHE A 293 -7.40 23.89 -16.96
CA PHE A 293 -6.98 24.68 -15.81
C PHE A 293 -6.02 23.89 -14.94
N VAL A 294 -5.31 24.58 -14.04
CA VAL A 294 -4.39 23.94 -13.09
C VAL A 294 -4.95 24.07 -11.69
N SER A 295 -4.97 22.96 -10.97
CA SER A 295 -5.27 22.91 -9.54
C SER A 295 -4.33 21.93 -8.81
N LYS A 296 -4.17 22.12 -7.51
CA LYS A 296 -3.30 21.24 -6.70
C LYS A 296 -4.05 20.00 -6.25
N MET A 297 -3.47 18.84 -6.53
CA MET A 297 -3.91 17.56 -5.99
C MET A 297 -2.72 16.87 -5.34
N ASN A 298 -2.84 16.50 -4.06
CA ASN A 298 -1.76 15.92 -3.27
C ASN A 298 -0.45 16.74 -3.31
N LYS A 299 -0.58 18.08 -3.29
CA LYS A 299 0.48 19.11 -3.41
C LYS A 299 1.05 19.33 -4.82
N ASP A 300 0.78 18.46 -5.77
CA ASP A 300 1.27 18.56 -7.16
C ASP A 300 0.32 19.37 -8.05
N PRO A 301 0.84 20.14 -9.03
CA PRO A 301 0.04 20.92 -9.97
C PRO A 301 -0.50 20.04 -11.09
N PHE A 302 -1.73 19.56 -10.96
CA PHE A 302 -2.42 18.79 -11.99
C PHE A 302 -3.04 19.72 -13.03
N THR A 303 -2.99 19.30 -14.31
CA THR A 303 -3.76 19.92 -15.38
C THR A 303 -5.10 19.19 -15.49
N PHE A 304 -6.19 19.95 -15.47
CA PHE A 304 -7.56 19.43 -15.47
C PHE A 304 -8.38 19.93 -16.62
N VAL A 305 -9.42 19.17 -16.97
CA VAL A 305 -10.56 19.55 -17.81
C VAL A 305 -11.87 19.17 -17.14
N LEU A 306 -12.88 20.03 -17.16
CA LEU A 306 -14.18 19.77 -16.56
C LEU A 306 -15.01 18.77 -17.39
N LEU A 307 -15.80 17.94 -16.70
CA LEU A 307 -16.75 16.98 -17.29
C LEU A 307 -18.18 17.55 -17.19
N ASN A 308 -18.52 18.43 -18.12
CA ASN A 308 -19.80 19.18 -18.09
C ASN A 308 -20.92 18.50 -18.86
N GLU A 309 -20.60 17.70 -19.88
CA GLU A 309 -21.59 17.06 -20.76
C GLU A 309 -22.17 15.79 -20.12
N THR A 310 -23.30 15.30 -20.64
CA THR A 310 -23.92 14.04 -20.20
C THR A 310 -23.11 12.82 -20.57
N GLU A 311 -22.38 12.89 -21.67
CA GLU A 311 -21.41 11.91 -22.15
C GLU A 311 -20.31 12.64 -22.92
N GLY A 312 -19.12 12.05 -23.02
CA GLY A 312 -18.03 12.72 -23.71
C GLY A 312 -16.83 11.84 -23.98
N ASN A 313 -15.98 12.36 -24.89
CA ASN A 313 -14.67 11.84 -25.17
C ASN A 313 -13.67 13.00 -24.97
N VAL A 314 -12.94 12.94 -23.85
CA VAL A 314 -12.13 14.05 -23.35
C VAL A 314 -10.67 13.64 -23.29
N LYS A 315 -9.80 14.57 -23.68
CA LYS A 315 -8.34 14.41 -23.58
C LYS A 315 -7.75 15.56 -22.78
N VAL A 316 -6.84 15.26 -21.86
CA VAL A 316 -6.04 16.26 -21.14
C VAL A 316 -4.58 15.81 -21.10
N CYS A 317 -3.64 16.75 -21.27
CA CYS A 317 -2.21 16.46 -21.29
C CYS A 317 -1.44 17.33 -20.30
N ASN A 318 -0.36 16.77 -19.77
CA ASN A 318 0.69 17.47 -19.03
C ASN A 318 2.02 17.15 -19.71
N GLY A 319 2.55 18.09 -20.47
CA GLY A 319 3.65 17.86 -21.39
C GLY A 319 3.28 16.84 -22.49
N THR A 320 4.06 15.78 -22.60
CA THR A 320 3.84 14.68 -23.55
C THR A 320 2.91 13.60 -23.01
N PHE A 321 2.67 13.55 -21.70
CA PHE A 321 1.79 12.57 -21.08
C PHE A 321 0.33 13.01 -21.16
N CYS A 322 -0.51 12.20 -21.78
CA CYS A 322 -1.93 12.48 -21.99
C CYS A 322 -2.81 11.38 -21.41
N CYS A 323 -3.93 11.81 -20.85
CA CYS A 323 -5.02 10.96 -20.40
C CYS A 323 -6.22 11.12 -21.33
N HIS A 324 -6.86 10.03 -21.67
CA HIS A 324 -8.10 9.98 -22.46
C HIS A 324 -9.21 9.38 -21.62
N LEU A 325 -10.39 9.96 -21.70
CA LEU A 325 -11.58 9.51 -21.00
C LEU A 325 -12.77 9.51 -21.94
N GLN A 326 -13.39 8.33 -22.12
CA GLN A 326 -14.74 8.21 -22.60
C GLN A 326 -15.66 7.97 -21.42
N TYR A 327 -16.73 8.72 -21.31
CA TYR A 327 -17.63 8.60 -20.18
C TYR A 327 -19.08 8.86 -20.56
N ARG A 328 -19.98 8.30 -19.74
CA ARG A 328 -21.43 8.57 -19.76
C ARG A 328 -21.93 8.59 -18.35
N TRP A 329 -22.64 9.65 -17.96
CA TRP A 329 -23.29 9.71 -16.66
C TRP A 329 -24.49 8.77 -16.60
N LEU A 330 -24.51 7.90 -15.60
CA LEU A 330 -25.67 7.11 -15.22
C LEU A 330 -26.58 7.92 -14.30
N LEU A 331 -25.97 8.70 -13.42
CA LEU A 331 -26.58 9.65 -12.51
C LEU A 331 -25.66 10.84 -12.36
N LYS A 332 -26.13 12.06 -12.56
CA LYS A 332 -25.37 13.29 -12.36
C LYS A 332 -26.10 14.19 -11.38
N ASP A 333 -25.51 14.38 -10.17
CA ASP A 333 -25.97 15.39 -9.21
C ASP A 333 -25.47 16.77 -9.68
N HIS A 334 -26.40 17.72 -9.81
CA HIS A 334 -26.08 19.10 -10.18
C HIS A 334 -25.27 19.87 -9.12
N LYS A 335 -25.17 19.35 -7.90
CA LYS A 335 -24.35 19.88 -6.80
C LYS A 335 -22.92 19.37 -6.81
N GLU A 336 -22.57 18.54 -7.77
CA GLU A 336 -21.24 17.93 -7.90
C GLU A 336 -20.56 18.34 -9.20
N LEU A 337 -19.29 18.72 -9.06
CA LEU A 337 -18.41 19.06 -10.17
C LEU A 337 -17.36 17.96 -10.31
N TYR A 338 -17.05 17.58 -11.56
CA TYR A 338 -16.07 16.56 -11.90
C TYR A 338 -15.07 17.04 -12.92
N ALA A 339 -13.85 16.53 -12.81
CA ALA A 339 -12.79 16.82 -13.77
C ALA A 339 -11.95 15.58 -14.06
N LEU A 340 -11.40 15.52 -15.29
CA LEU A 340 -10.30 14.65 -15.65
C LEU A 340 -9.01 15.41 -15.42
N GLY A 341 -8.11 14.86 -14.61
CA GLY A 341 -6.81 15.42 -14.28
C GLY A 341 -5.64 14.56 -14.77
N THR A 342 -4.54 15.22 -15.11
CA THR A 342 -3.28 14.57 -15.48
C THR A 342 -2.10 15.23 -14.80
N PHE A 343 -1.10 14.42 -14.44
CA PHE A 343 0.17 14.89 -13.91
C PHE A 343 1.31 13.97 -14.39
N ALA A 344 2.43 14.57 -14.79
CA ALA A 344 3.68 13.87 -15.06
C ALA A 344 4.84 14.66 -14.49
N GLY A 345 5.54 14.10 -13.50
CA GLY A 345 6.65 14.79 -12.82
C GLY A 345 7.01 14.19 -11.48
N ASN A 346 7.87 14.89 -10.74
CA ASN A 346 8.29 14.48 -9.42
C ASN A 346 7.30 14.98 -8.35
N HIS A 347 6.79 14.05 -7.55
CA HIS A 347 6.04 14.40 -6.35
C HIS A 347 6.97 14.99 -5.30
N ASN A 348 6.64 16.18 -4.80
CA ASN A 348 7.40 16.87 -3.77
C ASN A 348 6.82 16.62 -2.38
N SER A 349 7.21 15.51 -1.79
CA SER A 349 6.85 15.10 -0.41
C SER A 349 8.10 14.90 0.44
N ALA A 350 7.98 14.12 1.51
CA ALA A 350 9.11 13.68 2.34
C ALA A 350 10.17 12.91 1.54
N SER A 351 9.75 12.20 0.48
CA SER A 351 10.63 11.62 -0.54
C SER A 351 10.20 12.10 -1.91
N LYS A 352 11.15 12.39 -2.78
CA LYS A 352 10.89 12.77 -4.17
C LYS A 352 10.79 11.51 -5.00
N TYR A 353 9.66 11.30 -5.66
CA TYR A 353 9.46 10.17 -6.54
C TYR A 353 8.66 10.56 -7.79
N ALA A 354 8.95 9.90 -8.90
CA ALA A 354 8.43 10.25 -10.20
C ALA A 354 7.09 9.56 -10.50
N LEU A 355 6.12 10.34 -11.01
CA LEU A 355 4.74 9.92 -11.26
C LEU A 355 4.27 10.26 -12.66
N GLN A 356 3.34 9.44 -13.15
CA GLN A 356 2.39 9.74 -14.24
C GLN A 356 1.00 9.32 -13.76
N VAL A 357 0.06 10.26 -13.72
CA VAL A 357 -1.26 10.01 -13.16
C VAL A 357 -2.36 10.48 -14.09
N CYS A 358 -3.33 9.60 -14.36
CA CYS A 358 -4.63 9.92 -14.93
C CYS A 358 -5.70 9.75 -13.86
N ALA A 359 -6.49 10.77 -13.56
CA ALA A 359 -7.49 10.70 -12.51
C ALA A 359 -8.80 11.42 -12.86
N ILE A 360 -9.92 10.74 -12.68
CA ILE A 360 -11.25 11.35 -12.61
C ILE A 360 -11.49 11.69 -11.15
N VAL A 361 -11.78 12.94 -10.83
CA VAL A 361 -12.00 13.39 -9.46
C VAL A 361 -13.30 14.16 -9.31
N ARG A 362 -13.99 13.97 -8.18
CA ARG A 362 -15.00 14.89 -7.70
C ARG A 362 -14.30 16.10 -7.08
N CYS A 363 -14.65 17.32 -7.54
CA CYS A 363 -14.18 18.56 -6.91
C CYS A 363 -14.93 18.79 -5.59
N ALA A 364 -14.29 19.39 -4.60
CA ALA A 364 -14.90 19.56 -3.28
C ALA A 364 -16.11 20.50 -3.28
N ARG A 365 -16.18 21.43 -4.23
CA ARG A 365 -17.26 22.39 -4.46
C ARG A 365 -17.52 22.57 -5.95
N LEU A 366 -18.56 23.33 -6.31
CA LEU A 366 -18.85 23.76 -7.70
C LEU A 366 -17.88 24.85 -8.22
N ASP A 367 -16.62 24.73 -7.85
CA ASP A 367 -15.52 25.61 -8.22
C ASP A 367 -14.32 24.77 -8.67
N GLN A 368 -13.84 25.01 -9.87
CA GLN A 368 -12.73 24.27 -10.48
C GLN A 368 -11.44 24.32 -9.64
N SER A 369 -11.20 25.38 -8.88
CA SER A 369 -10.05 25.49 -7.99
C SER A 369 -10.05 24.48 -6.83
N THR A 370 -11.19 23.80 -6.60
CA THR A 370 -11.35 22.78 -5.57
C THR A 370 -11.18 21.35 -6.10
N CYS A 371 -10.92 21.17 -7.41
CA CYS A 371 -10.62 19.86 -7.97
C CYS A 371 -9.26 19.38 -7.44
N GLY A 372 -9.21 18.14 -6.94
CA GLY A 372 -8.04 17.58 -6.25
C GLY A 372 -8.02 17.77 -4.74
N GLN A 373 -8.98 18.49 -4.15
CA GLN A 373 -9.16 18.55 -2.71
C GLN A 373 -9.86 17.29 -2.17
N VAL A 374 -9.78 17.09 -0.87
CA VAL A 374 -10.36 15.92 -0.17
C VAL A 374 -11.87 15.89 -0.31
N VAL A 375 -12.39 14.74 -0.76
CA VAL A 375 -13.81 14.40 -0.85
C VAL A 375 -13.97 12.95 -0.40
N GLU A 376 -14.96 12.68 0.46
CA GLU A 376 -15.25 11.32 0.97
C GLU A 376 -16.61 10.77 0.49
N GLU A 377 -17.49 11.66 0.03
CA GLU A 377 -18.85 11.30 -0.39
C GLU A 377 -19.17 11.83 -1.78
N ALA A 378 -19.97 11.10 -2.53
CA ALA A 378 -20.45 11.45 -3.86
C ALA A 378 -21.77 10.72 -4.16
N GLU A 379 -22.58 11.31 -5.04
CA GLU A 379 -23.84 10.73 -5.51
C GLU A 379 -23.78 10.37 -7.00
N SER A 380 -23.01 11.13 -7.79
CA SER A 380 -22.95 10.94 -9.24
C SER A 380 -22.26 9.63 -9.61
N LYS A 381 -22.81 8.95 -10.61
CA LYS A 381 -22.33 7.65 -11.12
C LYS A 381 -22.10 7.73 -12.61
N MET A 382 -21.02 7.10 -13.10
CA MET A 382 -20.71 7.06 -14.52
C MET A 382 -20.21 5.70 -14.98
N ASP A 383 -20.48 5.39 -16.25
CA ASP A 383 -19.71 4.42 -17.00
C ASP A 383 -18.50 5.15 -17.61
N PHE A 384 -17.34 4.53 -17.59
CA PHE A 384 -16.16 5.15 -18.15
C PHE A 384 -15.13 4.16 -18.73
N LEU A 385 -14.32 4.69 -19.65
CA LEU A 385 -13.08 4.09 -20.13
C LEU A 385 -11.99 5.14 -19.96
N LEU A 386 -11.06 4.91 -19.03
CA LEU A 386 -9.93 5.77 -18.73
C LEU A 386 -8.65 5.15 -19.28
N GLU A 387 -7.90 5.92 -20.07
CA GLU A 387 -6.69 5.45 -20.75
C GLU A 387 -5.53 6.43 -20.58
N GLY A 388 -4.30 5.90 -20.48
CA GLY A 388 -3.06 6.66 -20.53
C GLY A 388 -1.93 5.86 -21.21
N ASN A 389 -1.04 6.56 -21.91
CA ASN A 389 0.22 5.99 -22.41
C ASN A 389 1.32 6.33 -21.43
N PHE A 390 1.67 5.35 -20.59
CA PHE A 390 2.65 5.53 -19.53
C PHE A 390 4.08 5.24 -20.03
N ASP A 391 5.09 5.80 -19.36
CA ASP A 391 6.51 5.45 -19.55
C ASP A 391 6.96 4.37 -18.54
N THR A 392 6.01 3.63 -17.97
CA THR A 392 6.25 2.60 -16.95
C THR A 392 5.25 1.46 -17.02
N LYS A 393 5.72 0.26 -16.69
CA LYS A 393 4.84 -0.92 -16.50
C LYS A 393 4.10 -0.91 -15.14
N TYR A 394 4.55 -0.10 -14.19
CA TYR A 394 4.04 -0.05 -12.82
C TYR A 394 2.90 0.97 -12.71
N VAL A 395 1.71 0.56 -13.12
CA VAL A 395 0.50 1.38 -13.05
C VAL A 395 -0.52 0.69 -12.13
N TYR A 396 -0.98 1.42 -11.13
CA TYR A 396 -1.88 0.96 -10.08
C TYR A 396 -3.27 1.57 -10.27
N PRO A 397 -4.26 0.77 -10.71
CA PRO A 397 -5.61 1.25 -10.99
C PRO A 397 -6.45 1.31 -9.71
N SER A 398 -7.23 2.34 -9.52
CA SER A 398 -8.19 2.44 -8.41
C SER A 398 -9.52 3.04 -8.83
N ILE A 399 -10.60 2.58 -8.19
CA ILE A 399 -11.94 3.18 -8.26
C ILE A 399 -12.42 3.28 -6.82
N LEU A 400 -12.56 4.52 -6.34
CA LEU A 400 -13.04 4.84 -5.02
C LEU A 400 -14.39 5.52 -5.14
N THR A 401 -15.39 4.96 -4.45
CA THR A 401 -16.74 5.49 -4.41
C THR A 401 -17.09 5.98 -3.01
N SER A 402 -18.24 6.61 -2.89
CA SER A 402 -18.75 7.18 -1.65
C SER A 402 -18.61 6.22 -0.47
N ARG A 403 -18.34 6.77 0.71
CA ARG A 403 -18.07 6.00 1.93
C ARG A 403 -16.84 5.11 1.85
N MET A 404 -15.79 5.57 1.15
CA MET A 404 -14.52 4.86 1.03
C MET A 404 -14.68 3.42 0.53
N SER A 405 -15.66 3.22 -0.35
CA SER A 405 -15.89 1.92 -0.98
C SER A 405 -15.01 1.78 -2.21
N VAL A 406 -14.28 0.68 -2.30
CA VAL A 406 -13.46 0.36 -3.48
C VAL A 406 -14.24 -0.55 -4.42
N GLU A 407 -14.22 -0.22 -5.70
CA GLU A 407 -14.80 -1.06 -6.76
C GLU A 407 -13.69 -1.62 -7.65
N GLN A 408 -13.91 -2.82 -8.16
CA GLN A 408 -12.98 -3.39 -9.15
C GLN A 408 -13.36 -2.91 -10.54
N PRO A 409 -12.37 -2.61 -11.42
CA PRO A 409 -12.66 -2.34 -12.82
C PRO A 409 -13.29 -3.57 -13.49
N GLU A 410 -14.19 -3.33 -14.46
CA GLU A 410 -14.75 -4.37 -15.31
C GLU A 410 -13.66 -5.02 -16.17
N SER A 411 -12.75 -4.21 -16.72
CA SER A 411 -11.54 -4.67 -17.38
C SER A 411 -10.36 -3.73 -17.13
N LEU A 412 -9.16 -4.34 -17.12
CA LEU A 412 -7.88 -3.65 -17.03
C LEU A 412 -6.96 -4.24 -18.11
N GLU A 413 -6.72 -3.49 -19.15
CA GLU A 413 -5.89 -3.91 -20.27
C GLU A 413 -4.54 -3.21 -20.26
N ARG A 414 -3.49 -3.93 -20.57
CA ARG A 414 -2.11 -3.44 -20.66
C ARG A 414 -1.53 -3.83 -22.01
N ALA A 415 -1.27 -2.85 -22.86
CA ALA A 415 -0.62 -3.07 -24.14
C ALA A 415 0.92 -3.08 -23.99
N THR A 416 1.60 -3.66 -24.97
CA THR A 416 3.07 -3.77 -25.00
C THR A 416 3.79 -2.42 -25.03
N ASN A 417 3.11 -1.37 -25.48
CA ASN A 417 3.60 0.02 -25.52
C ASN A 417 3.27 0.81 -24.23
N TRP A 418 3.01 0.13 -23.12
CA TRP A 418 2.63 0.69 -21.81
C TRP A 418 1.32 1.49 -21.80
N ARG A 419 0.50 1.36 -22.84
CA ARG A 419 -0.88 1.85 -22.79
C ARG A 419 -1.66 1.03 -21.78
N VAL A 420 -2.28 1.71 -20.83
CA VAL A 420 -3.15 1.09 -19.82
C VAL A 420 -4.55 1.65 -19.97
N THR A 421 -5.53 0.76 -20.11
CA THR A 421 -6.94 1.09 -20.26
C THR A 421 -7.73 0.44 -19.12
N MET A 422 -8.47 1.26 -18.38
CA MET A 422 -9.37 0.82 -17.31
C MET A 422 -10.80 1.13 -17.70
N LYS A 423 -11.65 0.10 -17.76
CA LYS A 423 -13.09 0.23 -18.03
C LYS A 423 -13.89 -0.10 -16.77
N HIS A 424 -14.93 0.65 -16.54
CA HIS A 424 -15.90 0.39 -15.50
C HIS A 424 -17.31 0.75 -15.95
N SER A 425 -18.27 -0.12 -15.62
CA SER A 425 -19.68 0.03 -15.96
C SER A 425 -20.56 -0.36 -14.77
N ASN A 426 -21.78 0.17 -14.73
CA ASN A 426 -22.75 -0.14 -13.67
C ASN A 426 -22.24 0.16 -12.24
N MET A 427 -21.59 1.32 -12.07
CA MET A 427 -21.05 1.81 -10.81
C MET A 427 -22.09 1.72 -9.67
N LYS A 428 -21.70 1.15 -8.53
CA LYS A 428 -22.59 0.92 -7.39
C LYS A 428 -22.72 2.15 -6.51
N GLY A 429 -21.59 2.79 -6.15
CA GLY A 429 -21.53 4.01 -5.34
C GLY A 429 -21.33 5.27 -6.16
N GLY A 430 -21.55 6.46 -5.58
CA GLY A 430 -21.16 7.72 -6.21
C GLY A 430 -19.64 7.82 -6.36
N LEU A 431 -19.14 8.27 -7.49
CA LEU A 431 -17.71 8.32 -7.81
C LEU A 431 -17.00 9.42 -7.03
N VAL A 432 -16.06 9.06 -6.18
CA VAL A 432 -15.12 9.98 -5.54
C VAL A 432 -13.89 10.18 -6.41
N THR A 433 -13.24 9.08 -6.80
CA THR A 433 -12.04 9.10 -7.67
C THR A 433 -11.92 7.80 -8.45
N ALA A 434 -11.54 7.89 -9.73
CA ALA A 434 -11.01 6.76 -10.48
C ALA A 434 -9.63 7.15 -11.01
N CYS A 435 -8.62 6.30 -10.83
CA CYS A 435 -7.23 6.66 -11.07
C CYS A 435 -6.43 5.53 -11.71
N LEU A 436 -5.54 5.90 -12.64
CA LEU A 436 -4.39 5.11 -13.07
C LEU A 436 -3.14 5.81 -12.52
N TYR A 437 -2.53 5.22 -11.49
CA TYR A 437 -1.39 5.79 -10.78
C TYR A 437 -0.10 5.11 -11.22
N GLY A 438 0.66 5.75 -12.11
CA GLY A 438 1.91 5.24 -12.66
C GLY A 438 3.12 5.68 -11.85
N ARG A 439 3.97 4.72 -11.46
CA ARG A 439 5.25 4.96 -10.77
C ARG A 439 6.42 4.76 -11.72
N LYS A 440 7.28 5.78 -11.85
CA LYS A 440 8.49 5.75 -12.68
C LYS A 440 9.71 5.55 -11.78
N TYR A 441 9.84 4.39 -11.17
CA TYR A 441 10.85 4.08 -10.15
C TYR A 441 12.30 4.38 -10.57
N GLN A 442 12.63 4.27 -11.85
CA GLN A 442 13.98 4.59 -12.35
C GLN A 442 14.31 6.08 -12.36
N GLU A 443 13.30 6.94 -12.20
CA GLU A 443 13.46 8.40 -12.16
C GLU A 443 13.36 8.97 -10.74
N ASP A 444 13.26 8.13 -9.72
CA ASP A 444 13.26 8.55 -8.32
C ASP A 444 14.61 9.18 -7.94
N LYS A 445 14.58 10.28 -7.13
CA LYS A 445 15.78 11.07 -6.78
C LYS A 445 16.02 11.07 -5.28
#